data_e661c9e473f6611edc44b6e204402485
#
_entry.id   e661c9e473f6611edc44b6e204402485
#
_cell.length_a   1.000
_cell.length_b   1.000
_cell.length_c   1.000
_cell.angle_alpha   90.00
_cell.angle_beta   90.00
_cell.angle_gamma   90.00
#
_symmetry.space_group_name_H-M   'P 1'
#
loop_
_entity.id
_entity.type
_entity.pdbx_description
1 polymer ?
#
loop_
_entity_poly.entity_id
_entity_poly.type
_entity_poly.pdbx_seq_one_letter_code
_entity_poly.pdbx_strand_id
1 'polypeptide(L)'
;MFTLIGISADFDPVHKGHEKLISEARKLAEKENKKVVVYLNKGFSANHAPFFVDFEARREMALALGADEVRSFEGLHHRLVLSYSVPIRLKQMIDDGVTDYITSASISLDEIQSKAQKFIDEGNFVGMPKSYTNRNEIRWYAINEFLGSKLDYHVVKEFNKDRYSGRLIRQSIIDNDMTITKEVAELLPESTVEILQREIDAGRVPGERNWSDIYKRMNTYSRGNLEKIAYLNGNTINEIIKRRVYRNPESIWAVFRRSDYGPVMTRLAVSAIEMEVTKKEVMDLMKGYEAQGVIPDNQKVQRVIDRAWYVASESEKGVSAREANDKFRSQNISVDAPLSLEAGLNLTKFETKITKEGINTDLYVDKNGKISVQFKSEGKKIKTNLRLPAVEVTYLRYIMDSHFIPVNGSIKKAKKGFKVKVVIG
;
A
#
# COMPACT_ATOMS: atom_id res chain seq x y z
N MET A 1 -30.02 -16.60 5.20
CA MET A 1 -29.15 -15.50 4.74
C MET A 1 -28.47 -16.01 3.48
N PHE A 2 -28.56 -15.32 2.35
CA PHE A 2 -27.85 -15.76 1.14
C PHE A 2 -26.37 -15.59 1.37
N THR A 3 -25.57 -16.57 0.97
CA THR A 3 -24.12 -16.44 0.88
C THR A 3 -23.74 -15.58 -0.32
N LEU A 4 -22.62 -14.88 -0.26
CA LEU A 4 -22.24 -13.86 -1.22
C LEU A 4 -20.95 -14.24 -1.94
N ILE A 5 -20.90 -13.98 -3.25
CA ILE A 5 -19.68 -13.98 -4.06
C ILE A 5 -19.20 -12.55 -4.18
N GLY A 6 -18.02 -12.25 -3.66
CA GLY A 6 -17.44 -10.92 -3.63
C GLY A 6 -16.47 -10.67 -4.79
N ILE A 7 -16.58 -9.50 -5.39
CA ILE A 7 -15.61 -8.93 -6.34
C ILE A 7 -15.09 -7.63 -5.76
N SER A 8 -13.76 -7.45 -5.66
CA SER A 8 -13.16 -6.16 -5.32
C SER A 8 -12.51 -5.55 -6.56
N ALA A 9 -13.02 -4.40 -6.99
CA ALA A 9 -12.54 -3.71 -8.18
C ALA A 9 -12.64 -2.19 -8.04
N ASP A 10 -11.96 -1.47 -8.92
CA ASP A 10 -12.10 -0.02 -9.02
C ASP A 10 -13.15 0.38 -10.09
N PHE A 11 -13.25 -0.38 -11.15
CA PHE A 11 -14.21 -0.18 -12.26
C PHE A 11 -14.21 1.25 -12.83
N ASP A 12 -13.06 1.76 -13.13
CA ASP A 12 -12.85 3.16 -13.47
C ASP A 12 -12.32 3.38 -14.92
N PRO A 13 -13.18 3.32 -15.95
CA PRO A 13 -14.56 2.79 -15.97
C PRO A 13 -14.62 1.27 -16.06
N VAL A 14 -15.83 0.72 -16.00
CA VAL A 14 -16.08 -0.70 -16.32
C VAL A 14 -15.78 -0.95 -17.81
N HIS A 15 -15.10 -2.05 -18.14
CA HIS A 15 -14.79 -2.46 -19.51
C HIS A 15 -15.13 -3.94 -19.73
N LYS A 16 -15.05 -4.42 -20.97
CA LYS A 16 -15.43 -5.81 -21.32
C LYS A 16 -14.67 -6.90 -20.54
N GLY A 17 -13.47 -6.61 -20.06
CA GLY A 17 -12.78 -7.52 -19.14
C GLY A 17 -13.47 -7.65 -17.78
N HIS A 18 -14.03 -6.56 -17.27
CA HIS A 18 -14.84 -6.56 -16.05
C HIS A 18 -16.23 -7.20 -16.27
N GLU A 19 -16.86 -6.95 -17.42
CA GLU A 19 -18.11 -7.60 -17.82
C GLU A 19 -17.95 -9.13 -17.78
N LYS A 20 -16.86 -9.66 -18.35
CA LYS A 20 -16.56 -11.08 -18.29
C LYS A 20 -16.41 -11.59 -16.85
N LEU A 21 -15.72 -10.84 -15.99
CA LEU A 21 -15.55 -11.22 -14.59
C LEU A 21 -16.90 -11.29 -13.86
N ILE A 22 -17.78 -10.29 -14.05
CA ILE A 22 -19.13 -10.29 -13.46
C ILE A 22 -19.96 -11.45 -14.02
N SER A 23 -19.88 -11.71 -15.33
CA SER A 23 -20.57 -12.84 -15.97
C SER A 23 -20.16 -14.20 -15.39
N GLU A 24 -18.87 -14.43 -15.15
CA GLU A 24 -18.40 -15.66 -14.52
C GLU A 24 -18.84 -15.76 -13.05
N ALA A 25 -18.83 -14.64 -12.32
CA ALA A 25 -19.37 -14.58 -10.97
C ALA A 25 -20.89 -14.91 -10.94
N ARG A 26 -21.66 -14.42 -11.90
CA ARG A 26 -23.09 -14.75 -12.06
C ARG A 26 -23.32 -16.24 -12.29
N LYS A 27 -22.55 -16.87 -13.19
CA LYS A 27 -22.66 -18.32 -13.44
C LYS A 27 -22.40 -19.14 -12.17
N LEU A 28 -21.39 -18.73 -11.39
CA LEU A 28 -21.09 -19.37 -10.11
C LEU A 28 -22.23 -19.14 -9.11
N ALA A 29 -22.76 -17.92 -9.03
CA ALA A 29 -23.86 -17.56 -8.15
C ALA A 29 -25.13 -18.33 -8.46
N GLU A 30 -25.47 -18.48 -9.72
CA GLU A 30 -26.63 -19.27 -10.16
C GLU A 30 -26.50 -20.75 -9.81
N LYS A 31 -25.30 -21.33 -10.02
CA LYS A 31 -25.02 -22.73 -9.68
C LYS A 31 -25.14 -23.01 -8.18
N GLU A 32 -24.73 -22.04 -7.34
CA GLU A 32 -24.63 -22.22 -5.89
C GLU A 32 -25.76 -21.51 -5.11
N ASN A 33 -26.70 -20.90 -5.79
CA ASN A 33 -27.79 -20.11 -5.19
C ASN A 33 -27.26 -18.99 -4.29
N LYS A 34 -26.27 -18.25 -4.79
CA LYS A 34 -25.60 -17.11 -4.12
C LYS A 34 -25.95 -15.79 -4.82
N LYS A 35 -25.55 -14.67 -4.25
CA LYS A 35 -25.61 -13.33 -4.87
C LYS A 35 -24.23 -12.80 -5.17
N VAL A 36 -24.12 -12.01 -6.24
CA VAL A 36 -22.89 -11.31 -6.61
C VAL A 36 -22.89 -9.92 -6.00
N VAL A 37 -21.90 -9.65 -5.16
CA VAL A 37 -21.66 -8.33 -4.57
C VAL A 37 -20.33 -7.76 -5.06
N VAL A 38 -20.36 -6.53 -5.57
CA VAL A 38 -19.15 -5.81 -6.01
C VAL A 38 -18.77 -4.78 -4.96
N TYR A 39 -17.51 -4.79 -4.55
CA TYR A 39 -16.95 -3.81 -3.64
C TYR A 39 -16.11 -2.80 -4.40
N LEU A 40 -16.51 -1.54 -4.37
CA LEU A 40 -15.84 -0.43 -5.02
C LEU A 40 -15.24 0.53 -3.98
N ASN A 41 -14.06 1.06 -4.26
CA ASN A 41 -13.52 2.16 -3.47
C ASN A 41 -14.36 3.42 -3.64
N LYS A 42 -14.77 4.06 -2.54
CA LYS A 42 -15.41 5.37 -2.53
C LYS A 42 -14.43 6.42 -2.02
N GLY A 43 -14.21 7.44 -2.82
CA GLY A 43 -13.21 8.47 -2.56
C GLY A 43 -11.81 8.09 -3.06
N PHE A 44 -10.78 8.72 -2.52
CA PHE A 44 -9.39 8.55 -2.98
C PHE A 44 -8.78 7.23 -2.50
N SER A 45 -8.09 6.54 -3.39
CA SER A 45 -7.32 5.33 -3.05
C SER A 45 -5.83 5.55 -3.32
N ALA A 46 -5.00 4.57 -2.89
CA ALA A 46 -3.57 4.59 -3.19
C ALA A 46 -3.25 4.51 -4.69
N ASN A 47 -4.14 3.92 -5.49
CA ASN A 47 -3.98 3.77 -6.93
C ASN A 47 -4.64 4.91 -7.71
N HIS A 48 -5.81 5.34 -7.28
CA HIS A 48 -6.61 6.38 -7.90
C HIS A 48 -6.83 7.53 -6.92
N ALA A 49 -6.48 8.71 -7.33
CA ALA A 49 -6.74 9.91 -6.55
C ALA A 49 -6.74 11.13 -7.48
N PRO A 50 -7.85 11.58 -7.93
CA PRO A 50 -9.21 11.01 -7.83
C PRO A 50 -9.48 9.86 -8.82
N PHE A 51 -10.65 9.24 -8.71
CA PHE A 51 -11.17 8.37 -9.77
C PHE A 51 -11.57 9.21 -10.99
N PHE A 52 -11.48 8.60 -12.17
CA PHE A 52 -11.93 9.24 -13.41
C PHE A 52 -13.46 9.40 -13.43
N VAL A 53 -14.15 8.34 -13.00
CA VAL A 53 -15.61 8.32 -12.86
C VAL A 53 -15.96 8.21 -11.36
N ASP A 54 -17.00 8.91 -10.93
CA ASP A 54 -17.40 8.90 -9.53
C ASP A 54 -17.94 7.53 -9.06
N PHE A 55 -18.19 7.42 -7.76
CA PHE A 55 -18.64 6.15 -7.18
C PHE A 55 -20.03 5.74 -7.68
N GLU A 56 -20.98 6.68 -7.78
CA GLU A 56 -22.37 6.35 -8.13
C GLU A 56 -22.47 5.87 -9.58
N ALA A 57 -21.75 6.53 -10.50
CA ALA A 57 -21.72 6.09 -11.90
C ALA A 57 -21.03 4.71 -12.05
N ARG A 58 -19.95 4.45 -11.33
CA ARG A 58 -19.29 3.12 -11.32
C ARG A 58 -20.19 2.05 -10.71
N ARG A 59 -20.96 2.39 -9.69
CA ARG A 59 -21.98 1.53 -9.09
C ARG A 59 -23.06 1.17 -10.09
N GLU A 60 -23.59 2.17 -10.79
CA GLU A 60 -24.60 1.97 -11.84
C GLU A 60 -24.08 1.05 -12.96
N MET A 61 -22.83 1.28 -13.44
CA MET A 61 -22.19 0.40 -14.42
C MET A 61 -22.12 -1.06 -13.95
N ALA A 62 -21.76 -1.31 -12.70
CA ALA A 62 -21.64 -2.66 -12.15
C ALA A 62 -23.01 -3.35 -12.04
N LEU A 63 -24.05 -2.63 -11.59
CA LEU A 63 -25.42 -3.14 -11.50
C LEU A 63 -25.99 -3.46 -12.88
N ALA A 64 -25.74 -2.60 -13.87
CA ALA A 64 -26.18 -2.82 -15.26
C ALA A 64 -25.59 -4.10 -15.88
N LEU A 65 -24.44 -4.58 -15.38
CA LEU A 65 -23.81 -5.82 -15.82
C LEU A 65 -24.23 -7.05 -15.01
N GLY A 66 -25.17 -6.90 -14.08
CA GLY A 66 -25.76 -8.03 -13.34
C GLY A 66 -25.14 -8.28 -11.97
N ALA A 67 -24.41 -7.35 -11.37
CA ALA A 67 -24.16 -7.40 -9.94
C ALA A 67 -25.49 -7.26 -9.18
N ASP A 68 -25.74 -8.10 -8.17
CA ASP A 68 -26.95 -8.00 -7.35
C ASP A 68 -26.87 -6.83 -6.38
N GLU A 69 -25.66 -6.50 -5.93
CA GLU A 69 -25.40 -5.44 -4.98
C GLU A 69 -24.03 -4.81 -5.22
N VAL A 70 -23.91 -3.53 -4.92
CA VAL A 70 -22.61 -2.83 -4.87
C VAL A 70 -22.44 -2.19 -3.51
N ARG A 71 -21.34 -2.52 -2.84
CA ARG A 71 -20.94 -1.95 -1.54
C ARG A 71 -19.69 -1.08 -1.70
N SER A 72 -19.54 -0.14 -0.80
CA SER A 72 -18.37 0.73 -0.82
C SER A 72 -17.30 0.27 0.18
N PHE A 73 -16.04 0.43 -0.21
CA PHE A 73 -14.94 0.59 0.73
C PHE A 73 -14.78 2.07 1.02
N GLU A 74 -15.09 2.49 2.24
CA GLU A 74 -15.05 3.89 2.68
C GLU A 74 -14.06 4.10 3.83
N GLY A 75 -13.80 5.37 4.15
CA GLY A 75 -12.97 5.76 5.28
C GLY A 75 -11.46 5.71 5.01
N LEU A 76 -10.67 5.68 6.05
CA LEU A 76 -9.21 5.76 5.95
C LEU A 76 -8.55 4.48 5.41
N HIS A 77 -9.16 3.32 5.62
CA HIS A 77 -8.54 2.04 5.30
C HIS A 77 -8.21 1.87 3.81
N HIS A 78 -9.02 2.39 2.90
CA HIS A 78 -8.71 2.33 1.47
C HIS A 78 -7.67 3.36 1.01
N ARG A 79 -7.27 4.28 1.88
CA ARG A 79 -6.18 5.23 1.67
C ARG A 79 -4.83 4.74 2.18
N LEU A 80 -4.81 3.54 2.76
CA LEU A 80 -3.58 2.86 3.12
C LEU A 80 -2.96 2.21 1.89
N VAL A 81 -1.67 1.89 1.95
CA VAL A 81 -1.08 1.02 0.92
C VAL A 81 -1.72 -0.35 0.96
N LEU A 82 -1.69 -1.04 -0.19
CA LEU A 82 -2.40 -2.30 -0.39
C LEU A 82 -2.10 -3.36 0.67
N SER A 83 -0.90 -3.40 1.21
CA SER A 83 -0.52 -4.38 2.24
C SER A 83 -1.30 -4.23 3.55
N TYR A 84 -1.81 -3.04 3.83
CA TYR A 84 -2.65 -2.77 5.00
C TYR A 84 -4.13 -2.63 4.63
N SER A 85 -4.43 -2.08 3.46
CA SER A 85 -5.82 -1.92 3.03
C SER A 85 -6.48 -3.24 2.64
N VAL A 86 -5.74 -4.19 2.05
CA VAL A 86 -6.31 -5.48 1.62
C VAL A 86 -6.80 -6.33 2.79
N PRO A 87 -6.04 -6.51 3.90
CA PRO A 87 -6.55 -7.24 5.06
C PRO A 87 -7.85 -6.66 5.61
N ILE A 88 -7.92 -5.32 5.69
CA ILE A 88 -9.13 -4.63 6.18
C ILE A 88 -10.31 -4.84 5.24
N ARG A 89 -10.07 -4.77 3.93
CA ARG A 89 -11.11 -5.03 2.91
C ARG A 89 -11.62 -6.47 2.95
N LEU A 90 -10.71 -7.44 3.05
CA LEU A 90 -11.09 -8.85 3.21
C LEU A 90 -11.91 -9.07 4.47
N LYS A 91 -11.46 -8.49 5.60
CA LYS A 91 -12.22 -8.54 6.85
C LYS A 91 -13.63 -7.96 6.69
N GLN A 92 -13.79 -6.82 6.05
CA GLN A 92 -15.10 -6.22 5.77
C GLN A 92 -15.96 -7.18 4.93
N MET A 93 -15.40 -7.75 3.85
CA MET A 93 -16.13 -8.70 3.01
C MET A 93 -16.57 -9.93 3.79
N ILE A 94 -15.71 -10.48 4.65
CA ILE A 94 -16.03 -11.62 5.52
C ILE A 94 -17.15 -11.26 6.50
N ASP A 95 -17.05 -10.10 7.15
CA ASP A 95 -18.05 -9.61 8.09
C ASP A 95 -19.41 -9.34 7.40
N ASP A 96 -19.39 -8.96 6.15
CA ASP A 96 -20.57 -8.76 5.30
C ASP A 96 -21.22 -10.06 4.80
N GLY A 97 -20.62 -11.22 5.09
CA GLY A 97 -21.13 -12.54 4.73
C GLY A 97 -20.67 -13.03 3.36
N VAL A 98 -19.59 -12.49 2.81
CA VAL A 98 -18.95 -13.04 1.62
C VAL A 98 -18.30 -14.37 1.98
N THR A 99 -18.56 -15.40 1.18
CA THR A 99 -17.98 -16.74 1.33
C THR A 99 -17.00 -17.07 0.21
N ASP A 100 -17.13 -16.40 -0.93
CA ASP A 100 -16.34 -16.65 -2.13
C ASP A 100 -15.77 -15.32 -2.64
N TYR A 101 -14.51 -15.33 -3.01
CA TYR A 101 -13.86 -14.19 -3.66
C TYR A 101 -13.48 -14.58 -5.09
N ILE A 102 -13.95 -13.82 -6.07
CA ILE A 102 -13.63 -14.04 -7.46
C ILE A 102 -12.83 -12.87 -8.04
N THR A 103 -11.76 -13.20 -8.73
CA THR A 103 -10.86 -12.24 -9.39
C THR A 103 -10.41 -12.74 -10.75
N SER A 104 -9.81 -11.87 -11.56
CA SER A 104 -9.20 -12.27 -12.83
C SER A 104 -7.68 -12.23 -12.76
N ALA A 105 -7.02 -13.25 -13.33
CA ALA A 105 -5.58 -13.32 -13.40
C ALA A 105 -5.10 -13.94 -14.72
N SER A 106 -3.87 -13.60 -15.11
CA SER A 106 -3.19 -14.22 -16.25
C SER A 106 -2.53 -15.56 -15.89
N ILE A 107 -2.42 -15.87 -14.60
CA ILE A 107 -1.86 -17.10 -14.03
C ILE A 107 -2.96 -17.92 -13.34
N SER A 108 -2.72 -19.22 -13.18
CA SER A 108 -3.68 -20.12 -12.53
C SER A 108 -3.75 -19.91 -11.02
N LEU A 109 -4.78 -20.45 -10.38
CA LEU A 109 -4.90 -20.46 -8.92
C LEU A 109 -3.72 -21.20 -8.29
N ASP A 110 -3.31 -22.35 -8.82
CA ASP A 110 -2.17 -23.13 -8.30
C ASP A 110 -0.87 -22.31 -8.34
N GLU A 111 -0.67 -21.54 -9.40
CA GLU A 111 0.49 -20.66 -9.51
C GLU A 111 0.42 -19.48 -8.52
N ILE A 112 -0.78 -18.93 -8.29
CA ILE A 112 -1.00 -17.92 -7.25
C ILE A 112 -0.66 -18.50 -5.88
N GLN A 113 -1.15 -19.68 -5.55
CA GLN A 113 -0.91 -20.39 -4.30
C GLN A 113 0.59 -20.64 -4.08
N SER A 114 1.25 -21.22 -5.05
CA SER A 114 2.69 -21.49 -5.01
C SER A 114 3.51 -20.23 -4.76
N LYS A 115 3.19 -19.12 -5.45
CA LYS A 115 3.87 -17.84 -5.26
C LYS A 115 3.53 -17.14 -3.95
N ALA A 116 2.31 -17.36 -3.43
CA ALA A 116 1.86 -16.79 -2.17
C ALA A 116 2.49 -17.43 -0.95
N GLN A 117 2.81 -18.73 -1.01
CA GLN A 117 3.30 -19.52 0.13
C GLN A 117 4.47 -18.84 0.85
N LYS A 118 5.43 -18.33 0.10
CA LYS A 118 6.57 -17.61 0.66
C LYS A 118 6.15 -16.39 1.51
N PHE A 119 5.12 -15.67 1.10
CA PHE A 119 4.64 -14.48 1.81
C PHE A 119 3.78 -14.85 3.02
N ILE A 120 3.08 -15.98 2.94
CA ILE A 120 2.34 -16.57 4.05
C ILE A 120 3.31 -16.99 5.15
N ASP A 121 4.33 -17.76 4.81
CA ASP A 121 5.36 -18.25 5.74
C ASP A 121 6.13 -17.11 6.42
N GLU A 122 6.36 -16.03 5.67
CA GLU A 122 7.07 -14.85 6.17
C GLU A 122 6.16 -13.84 6.89
N GLY A 123 4.83 -14.04 6.91
CA GLY A 123 3.87 -13.05 7.41
C GLY A 123 3.97 -11.69 6.70
N ASN A 124 4.37 -11.70 5.42
CA ASN A 124 4.89 -10.54 4.74
C ASN A 124 4.24 -10.30 3.39
N PHE A 125 3.25 -9.40 3.34
CA PHE A 125 2.49 -9.07 2.15
C PHE A 125 3.00 -7.85 1.37
N VAL A 126 4.13 -7.28 1.79
CA VAL A 126 4.79 -6.12 1.15
C VAL A 126 6.06 -6.58 0.44
N GLY A 127 6.44 -5.90 -0.62
CA GLY A 127 7.75 -6.12 -1.25
C GLY A 127 7.81 -7.34 -2.17
N MET A 128 6.68 -7.74 -2.72
CA MET A 128 6.68 -8.76 -3.79
C MET A 128 7.59 -8.35 -4.94
N PRO A 129 8.34 -9.29 -5.54
CA PRO A 129 9.23 -9.00 -6.67
C PRO A 129 8.48 -8.30 -7.80
N LYS A 130 9.12 -7.29 -8.39
CA LYS A 130 8.53 -6.57 -9.55
C LYS A 130 8.33 -7.47 -10.76
N SER A 131 9.09 -8.55 -10.86
CA SER A 131 8.97 -9.58 -11.89
C SER A 131 7.72 -10.47 -11.77
N TYR A 132 7.06 -10.46 -10.60
CA TYR A 132 5.83 -11.23 -10.46
C TYR A 132 4.68 -10.53 -11.21
N THR A 133 4.08 -11.26 -12.15
CA THR A 133 2.77 -10.89 -12.69
C THR A 133 1.69 -11.14 -11.64
N ASN A 134 0.56 -10.45 -11.75
CA ASN A 134 -0.58 -10.64 -10.83
C ASN A 134 -0.24 -10.48 -9.34
N ARG A 135 0.62 -9.51 -8.99
CA ARG A 135 1.04 -9.25 -7.60
C ARG A 135 -0.11 -8.92 -6.66
N ASN A 136 -1.16 -8.32 -7.16
CA ASN A 136 -2.32 -8.00 -6.33
C ASN A 136 -3.08 -9.29 -5.97
N GLU A 137 -3.31 -10.14 -6.94
CA GLU A 137 -4.02 -11.42 -6.78
C GLU A 137 -3.26 -12.34 -5.82
N ILE A 138 -1.93 -12.44 -5.97
CA ILE A 138 -1.06 -13.17 -5.05
C ILE A 138 -1.16 -12.60 -3.63
N ARG A 139 -1.19 -11.27 -3.48
CA ARG A 139 -1.34 -10.61 -2.17
C ARG A 139 -2.70 -10.87 -1.54
N TRP A 140 -3.77 -10.77 -2.31
CA TRP A 140 -5.12 -11.03 -1.81
C TRP A 140 -5.24 -12.47 -1.33
N TYR A 141 -4.74 -13.43 -2.11
CA TYR A 141 -4.71 -14.84 -1.71
C TYR A 141 -3.89 -15.05 -0.44
N ALA A 142 -2.66 -14.55 -0.38
CA ALA A 142 -1.79 -14.69 0.79
C ALA A 142 -2.41 -14.08 2.06
N ILE A 143 -3.14 -12.98 1.94
CA ILE A 143 -3.83 -12.36 3.07
C ILE A 143 -5.08 -13.16 3.47
N ASN A 144 -5.82 -13.74 2.52
CA ASN A 144 -6.91 -14.65 2.84
C ASN A 144 -6.41 -15.84 3.68
N GLU A 145 -5.30 -16.45 3.28
CA GLU A 145 -4.66 -17.53 4.04
C GLU A 145 -4.22 -17.06 5.44
N PHE A 146 -3.61 -15.90 5.53
CA PHE A 146 -3.23 -15.29 6.81
C PHE A 146 -4.44 -15.07 7.74
N LEU A 147 -5.59 -14.71 7.21
CA LEU A 147 -6.84 -14.54 7.95
C LEU A 147 -7.55 -15.87 8.23
N GLY A 148 -6.94 -17.02 7.90
CA GLY A 148 -7.45 -18.35 8.15
C GLY A 148 -8.34 -18.91 7.03
N SER A 149 -8.04 -18.58 5.77
CA SER A 149 -8.72 -19.10 4.56
C SER A 149 -10.24 -18.98 4.65
N LYS A 150 -10.72 -17.78 4.95
CA LYS A 150 -12.14 -17.52 5.20
C LYS A 150 -12.98 -17.46 3.93
N LEU A 151 -12.35 -17.23 2.77
CA LEU A 151 -13.01 -17.11 1.49
C LEU A 151 -12.52 -18.19 0.53
N ASP A 152 -13.43 -18.85 -0.14
CA ASP A 152 -13.14 -19.69 -1.29
C ASP A 152 -12.66 -18.78 -2.44
N TYR A 153 -11.47 -19.06 -2.97
CA TYR A 153 -10.78 -18.16 -3.91
C TYR A 153 -10.91 -18.69 -5.34
N HIS A 154 -11.58 -17.92 -6.18
CA HIS A 154 -11.84 -18.27 -7.58
C HIS A 154 -11.07 -17.35 -8.53
N VAL A 155 -10.42 -17.94 -9.53
CA VAL A 155 -9.65 -17.21 -10.53
C VAL A 155 -10.24 -17.42 -11.92
N VAL A 156 -10.67 -16.32 -12.52
CA VAL A 156 -11.10 -16.27 -13.92
C VAL A 156 -9.89 -15.92 -14.79
N LYS A 157 -9.70 -16.63 -15.87
CA LYS A 157 -8.64 -16.29 -16.82
C LYS A 157 -8.83 -14.88 -17.36
N GLU A 158 -7.80 -14.05 -17.19
CA GLU A 158 -7.79 -12.66 -17.62
C GLU A 158 -8.09 -12.53 -19.12
N PHE A 159 -8.99 -11.61 -19.45
CA PHE A 159 -9.45 -11.39 -20.80
C PHE A 159 -8.67 -10.24 -21.45
N ASN A 160 -7.62 -10.60 -22.19
CA ASN A 160 -6.80 -9.68 -23.03
C ASN A 160 -6.49 -8.33 -22.36
N LYS A 161 -5.68 -8.35 -21.31
CA LYS A 161 -5.31 -7.17 -20.51
C LYS A 161 -4.64 -6.06 -21.31
N ASP A 162 -3.95 -6.41 -22.37
CA ASP A 162 -3.27 -5.42 -23.21
C ASP A 162 -4.29 -4.57 -23.99
N ARG A 163 -5.46 -5.14 -24.30
CA ARG A 163 -6.55 -4.45 -24.97
C ARG A 163 -7.53 -3.80 -23.98
N TYR A 164 -7.90 -4.49 -22.91
CA TYR A 164 -8.89 -4.03 -21.92
C TYR A 164 -8.23 -3.50 -20.67
N SER A 165 -7.85 -2.22 -20.69
CA SER A 165 -7.20 -1.54 -19.57
C SER A 165 -7.90 -0.23 -19.27
N GLY A 166 -8.47 -0.08 -18.09
CA GLY A 166 -9.11 1.17 -17.65
C GLY A 166 -8.18 2.39 -17.78
N ARG A 167 -6.87 2.21 -17.54
CA ARG A 167 -5.89 3.29 -17.73
C ARG A 167 -5.79 3.73 -19.19
N LEU A 168 -5.70 2.79 -20.12
CA LEU A 168 -5.60 3.12 -21.55
C LEU A 168 -6.88 3.75 -22.08
N ILE A 169 -8.04 3.23 -21.63
CA ILE A 169 -9.35 3.78 -21.97
C ILE A 169 -9.46 5.24 -21.49
N ARG A 170 -9.15 5.52 -20.24
CA ARG A 170 -9.15 6.90 -19.70
C ARG A 170 -8.21 7.83 -20.48
N GLN A 171 -7.00 7.35 -20.74
CA GLN A 171 -6.04 8.14 -21.50
C GLN A 171 -6.56 8.46 -22.90
N SER A 172 -7.13 7.48 -23.59
CA SER A 172 -7.69 7.69 -24.92
C SER A 172 -8.84 8.71 -24.91
N ILE A 173 -9.71 8.68 -23.90
CA ILE A 173 -10.80 9.65 -23.77
C ILE A 173 -10.24 11.07 -23.55
N ILE A 174 -9.24 11.22 -22.70
CA ILE A 174 -8.57 12.50 -22.43
C ILE A 174 -7.87 13.02 -23.69
N ASP A 175 -7.12 12.18 -24.39
CA ASP A 175 -6.38 12.54 -25.59
C ASP A 175 -7.28 12.90 -26.77
N ASN A 176 -8.55 12.52 -26.74
CA ASN A 176 -9.59 12.85 -27.71
C ASN A 176 -10.60 13.89 -27.15
N ASP A 177 -10.13 14.85 -26.36
CA ASP A 177 -10.94 15.96 -25.85
C ASP A 177 -12.25 15.50 -25.19
N MET A 178 -12.15 14.50 -24.30
CA MET A 178 -13.28 13.89 -23.58
C MET A 178 -14.34 13.26 -24.49
N THR A 179 -13.92 12.75 -25.66
CA THR A 179 -14.82 12.05 -26.59
C THR A 179 -14.63 10.53 -26.51
N ILE A 180 -15.73 9.79 -26.42
CA ILE A 180 -15.73 8.34 -26.54
C ILE A 180 -15.69 8.00 -28.04
N THR A 181 -14.48 7.72 -28.57
CA THR A 181 -14.35 7.31 -29.97
C THR A 181 -14.95 5.91 -30.19
N LYS A 182 -15.19 5.54 -31.46
CA LYS A 182 -15.69 4.22 -31.81
C LYS A 182 -14.79 3.11 -31.26
N GLU A 183 -13.49 3.28 -31.35
CA GLU A 183 -12.48 2.32 -30.86
C GLU A 183 -12.58 2.16 -29.34
N VAL A 184 -12.82 3.24 -28.61
CA VAL A 184 -13.02 3.19 -27.16
C VAL A 184 -14.37 2.52 -26.81
N ALA A 185 -15.44 2.86 -27.52
CA ALA A 185 -16.74 2.26 -27.32
C ALA A 185 -16.73 0.75 -27.52
N GLU A 186 -15.95 0.23 -28.47
CA GLU A 186 -15.75 -1.22 -28.68
C GLU A 186 -15.11 -1.94 -27.48
N LEU A 187 -14.42 -1.22 -26.59
CA LEU A 187 -13.80 -1.79 -25.39
C LEU A 187 -14.75 -1.81 -24.18
N LEU A 188 -15.85 -1.10 -24.26
CA LEU A 188 -16.80 -0.90 -23.17
C LEU A 188 -18.09 -1.69 -23.42
N PRO A 189 -18.79 -2.14 -22.37
CA PRO A 189 -20.18 -2.55 -22.47
C PRO A 189 -21.05 -1.35 -22.90
N GLU A 190 -22.14 -1.60 -23.60
CA GLU A 190 -23.05 -0.57 -24.09
C GLU A 190 -23.59 0.33 -22.95
N SER A 191 -24.05 -0.28 -21.86
CA SER A 191 -24.48 0.44 -20.67
C SER A 191 -23.39 1.34 -20.06
N THR A 192 -22.12 0.90 -20.13
CA THR A 192 -20.99 1.73 -19.66
C THR A 192 -20.78 2.93 -20.60
N VAL A 193 -20.91 2.77 -21.90
CA VAL A 193 -20.81 3.88 -22.88
C VAL A 193 -21.87 4.94 -22.57
N GLU A 194 -23.13 4.52 -22.40
CA GLU A 194 -24.25 5.42 -22.09
C GLU A 194 -24.04 6.20 -20.80
N ILE A 195 -23.67 5.50 -19.72
CA ILE A 195 -23.42 6.11 -18.40
C ILE A 195 -22.23 7.07 -18.51
N LEU A 196 -21.13 6.64 -19.11
CA LEU A 196 -19.91 7.44 -19.22
C LEU A 196 -20.12 8.70 -20.08
N GLN A 197 -20.87 8.58 -21.20
CA GLN A 197 -21.22 9.73 -22.03
C GLN A 197 -22.05 10.74 -21.23
N ARG A 198 -23.05 10.29 -20.49
CA ARG A 198 -23.85 11.14 -19.60
C ARG A 198 -22.98 11.91 -18.59
N GLU A 199 -22.00 11.23 -17.98
CA GLU A 199 -21.10 11.85 -17.02
C GLU A 199 -20.15 12.88 -17.68
N ILE A 200 -19.68 12.59 -18.89
CA ILE A 200 -18.87 13.52 -19.69
C ILE A 200 -19.70 14.76 -20.07
N ASP A 201 -20.90 14.58 -20.60
CA ASP A 201 -21.78 15.69 -21.02
C ASP A 201 -22.17 16.59 -19.83
N ALA A 202 -22.24 16.03 -18.66
CA ALA A 202 -22.50 16.75 -17.40
C ALA A 202 -21.26 17.42 -16.80
N GLY A 203 -20.08 17.26 -17.39
CA GLY A 203 -18.83 17.82 -16.91
C GLY A 203 -18.34 17.23 -15.58
N ARG A 204 -18.76 16.00 -15.24
CA ARG A 204 -18.35 15.30 -14.01
C ARG A 204 -17.13 14.38 -14.19
N VAL A 205 -16.63 14.26 -15.39
CA VAL A 205 -15.48 13.45 -15.78
C VAL A 205 -14.45 14.34 -16.49
N PRO A 206 -13.15 14.23 -16.16
CA PRO A 206 -12.57 13.41 -15.11
C PRO A 206 -12.84 13.97 -13.71
N GLY A 207 -12.87 13.09 -12.71
CA GLY A 207 -12.92 13.54 -11.33
C GLY A 207 -11.67 14.37 -10.96
N GLU A 208 -11.86 15.45 -10.24
CA GLU A 208 -10.80 16.41 -9.92
C GLU A 208 -10.49 16.46 -8.41
N ARG A 209 -9.26 16.87 -8.11
CA ARG A 209 -8.84 17.21 -6.75
C ARG A 209 -9.33 18.60 -6.36
N ASN A 210 -9.53 18.81 -5.08
CA ASN A 210 -9.68 20.15 -4.55
C ASN A 210 -8.31 20.84 -4.46
N TRP A 211 -7.82 21.29 -5.62
CA TRP A 211 -6.54 21.98 -5.73
C TRP A 211 -6.49 23.26 -4.89
N SER A 212 -7.60 23.97 -4.74
CA SER A 212 -7.69 25.18 -3.92
C SER A 212 -7.29 24.90 -2.48
N ASP A 213 -7.85 23.86 -1.87
CA ASP A 213 -7.52 23.46 -0.50
C ASP A 213 -6.07 22.96 -0.38
N ILE A 214 -5.61 22.19 -1.36
CA ILE A 214 -4.21 21.73 -1.38
C ILE A 214 -3.26 22.93 -1.42
N TYR A 215 -3.46 23.88 -2.32
CA TYR A 215 -2.63 25.10 -2.42
C TYR A 215 -2.68 25.92 -1.14
N LYS A 216 -3.89 26.16 -0.61
CA LYS A 216 -4.07 26.87 0.66
C LYS A 216 -3.23 26.23 1.76
N ARG A 217 -3.36 24.94 1.99
CA ARG A 217 -2.66 24.22 3.06
C ARG A 217 -1.15 24.20 2.86
N MET A 218 -0.68 23.90 1.65
CA MET A 218 0.77 23.89 1.36
C MET A 218 1.40 25.27 1.48
N ASN A 219 0.68 26.35 1.18
CA ASN A 219 1.20 27.71 1.28
C ASN A 219 1.14 28.28 2.70
N THR A 220 0.14 27.89 3.51
CA THR A 220 -0.15 28.58 4.78
C THR A 220 0.14 27.77 6.04
N TYR A 221 0.10 26.43 5.96
CA TYR A 221 0.27 25.61 7.16
C TYR A 221 1.64 25.79 7.81
N SER A 222 1.63 25.95 9.13
CA SER A 222 2.86 25.93 9.91
C SER A 222 3.56 24.56 9.79
N ARG A 223 4.85 24.52 10.16
CA ARG A 223 5.56 23.25 10.29
C ARG A 223 4.80 22.25 11.14
N GLY A 224 4.32 22.69 12.32
CA GLY A 224 3.59 21.82 13.24
C GLY A 224 2.28 21.28 12.66
N ASN A 225 1.60 22.05 11.80
CA ASN A 225 0.40 21.56 11.10
C ASN A 225 0.78 20.50 10.05
N LEU A 226 1.81 20.76 9.25
CA LEU A 226 2.31 19.78 8.27
C LEU A 226 2.82 18.48 8.92
N GLU A 227 3.45 18.58 10.09
CA GLU A 227 3.92 17.42 10.86
C GLU A 227 2.78 16.50 11.33
N LYS A 228 1.57 17.02 11.48
CA LYS A 228 0.38 16.22 11.81
C LYS A 228 -0.19 15.47 10.61
N ILE A 229 0.02 15.96 9.38
CA ILE A 229 -0.53 15.35 8.17
C ILE A 229 0.13 14.00 7.89
N ALA A 230 -0.71 13.03 7.55
CA ALA A 230 -0.28 11.68 7.20
C ALA A 230 0.65 11.68 5.98
N TYR A 231 1.58 10.73 5.95
CA TYR A 231 2.51 10.52 4.83
C TYR A 231 3.50 11.66 4.54
N LEU A 232 3.56 12.70 5.37
CA LEU A 232 4.58 13.73 5.26
C LEU A 232 5.76 13.45 6.21
N ASN A 233 6.94 13.26 5.64
CA ASN A 233 8.18 13.17 6.40
C ASN A 233 8.88 14.55 6.53
N GLY A 234 9.86 14.63 7.42
CA GLY A 234 10.56 15.89 7.71
C GLY A 234 11.25 16.52 6.49
N ASN A 235 11.78 15.70 5.56
CA ASN A 235 12.39 16.20 4.33
C ASN A 235 11.35 16.83 3.41
N THR A 236 10.21 16.16 3.23
CA THR A 236 9.10 16.68 2.41
C THR A 236 8.55 17.98 3.00
N ILE A 237 8.37 18.03 4.32
CA ILE A 237 7.94 19.23 5.03
C ILE A 237 8.92 20.38 4.83
N ASN A 238 10.24 20.12 4.91
CA ASN A 238 11.26 21.11 4.61
C ASN A 238 11.16 21.64 3.18
N GLU A 239 10.99 20.76 2.19
CA GLU A 239 10.83 21.16 0.80
C GLU A 239 9.54 21.94 0.57
N ILE A 240 8.42 21.55 1.22
CA ILE A 240 7.16 22.30 1.18
C ILE A 240 7.38 23.72 1.69
N ILE A 241 7.95 23.88 2.87
CA ILE A 241 8.14 25.20 3.51
C ILE A 241 9.10 26.08 2.70
N LYS A 242 10.18 25.50 2.19
CA LYS A 242 11.20 26.21 1.41
C LYS A 242 10.66 26.77 0.09
N ARG A 243 9.65 26.13 -0.48
CA ARG A 243 9.16 26.41 -1.84
C ARG A 243 7.75 26.98 -1.87
N ARG A 244 7.25 27.52 -0.78
CA ARG A 244 5.93 28.15 -0.74
C ARG A 244 5.74 29.10 -1.92
N VAL A 245 4.63 29.05 -2.51
CA VAL A 245 4.01 29.72 -3.66
C VAL A 245 3.52 28.63 -4.65
N TYR A 246 2.69 27.72 -4.13
CA TYR A 246 2.06 26.69 -4.95
C TYR A 246 0.84 27.26 -5.66
N ARG A 247 0.82 27.19 -6.99
CA ARG A 247 -0.25 27.74 -7.82
C ARG A 247 -0.74 26.78 -8.90
N ASN A 248 -0.04 25.66 -9.08
CA ASN A 248 -0.39 24.65 -10.08
C ASN A 248 0.01 23.25 -9.59
N PRO A 249 -0.61 22.18 -10.12
CA PRO A 249 -0.32 20.82 -9.74
C PRO A 249 1.15 20.42 -9.90
N GLU A 250 1.81 20.89 -10.95
CA GLU A 250 3.20 20.55 -11.26
C GLU A 250 4.15 21.00 -10.15
N SER A 251 3.92 22.17 -9.55
CA SER A 251 4.71 22.66 -8.42
C SER A 251 4.63 21.74 -7.20
N ILE A 252 3.47 21.10 -6.99
CA ILE A 252 3.23 20.14 -5.91
C ILE A 252 3.94 18.82 -6.21
N TRP A 253 3.72 18.26 -7.43
CA TRP A 253 4.38 17.02 -7.83
C TRP A 253 5.90 17.13 -7.79
N ALA A 254 6.45 18.31 -8.12
CA ALA A 254 7.89 18.55 -8.07
C ALA A 254 8.47 18.44 -6.66
N VAL A 255 7.75 18.84 -5.61
CA VAL A 255 8.18 18.65 -4.22
C VAL A 255 8.32 17.18 -3.88
N PHE A 256 7.32 16.38 -4.18
CA PHE A 256 7.32 14.96 -3.85
C PHE A 256 8.36 14.16 -4.64
N ARG A 257 8.56 14.48 -5.92
CA ARG A 257 9.66 13.89 -6.72
C ARG A 257 11.04 14.15 -6.12
N ARG A 258 11.25 15.34 -5.53
CA ARG A 258 12.51 15.69 -4.85
C ARG A 258 12.66 15.07 -3.47
N SER A 259 11.58 14.64 -2.88
CA SER A 259 11.54 14.00 -1.56
C SER A 259 11.66 12.47 -1.62
N ASP A 260 12.01 11.91 -2.77
CA ASP A 260 12.15 10.46 -3.01
C ASP A 260 10.85 9.67 -2.84
N TYR A 261 9.69 10.31 -3.00
CA TYR A 261 8.40 9.61 -2.97
C TYR A 261 8.15 8.88 -4.29
N GLY A 262 7.77 7.61 -4.19
CA GLY A 262 7.22 6.89 -5.33
C GLY A 262 5.78 7.35 -5.65
N PRO A 263 5.24 7.01 -6.83
CA PRO A 263 3.93 7.49 -7.29
C PRO A 263 2.77 7.21 -6.33
N VAL A 264 2.75 6.05 -5.69
CA VAL A 264 1.72 5.66 -4.72
C VAL A 264 1.79 6.56 -3.49
N MET A 265 2.98 6.72 -2.91
CA MET A 265 3.17 7.55 -1.72
C MET A 265 2.89 9.02 -2.00
N THR A 266 3.23 9.50 -3.19
CA THR A 266 2.90 10.88 -3.61
C THR A 266 1.39 11.08 -3.64
N ARG A 267 0.62 10.17 -4.24
CA ARG A 267 -0.84 10.26 -4.26
C ARG A 267 -1.45 10.23 -2.86
N LEU A 268 -0.97 9.32 -2.00
CA LEU A 268 -1.43 9.23 -0.61
C LEU A 268 -1.13 10.52 0.17
N ALA A 269 0.08 11.07 0.05
CA ALA A 269 0.47 12.28 0.75
C ALA A 269 -0.33 13.51 0.28
N VAL A 270 -0.53 13.67 -1.04
CA VAL A 270 -1.34 14.76 -1.58
C VAL A 270 -2.81 14.61 -1.15
N SER A 271 -3.36 13.40 -1.16
CA SER A 271 -4.72 13.12 -0.66
C SER A 271 -4.84 13.40 0.84
N ALA A 272 -3.79 13.09 1.63
CA ALA A 272 -3.78 13.40 3.05
C ALA A 272 -3.75 14.91 3.33
N ILE A 273 -3.03 15.68 2.51
CA ILE A 273 -3.08 17.15 2.57
C ILE A 273 -4.49 17.65 2.22
N GLU A 274 -5.06 17.14 1.11
CA GLU A 274 -6.37 17.53 0.61
C GLU A 274 -7.50 17.29 1.61
N MET A 275 -7.42 16.22 2.36
CA MET A 275 -8.48 15.78 3.27
C MET A 275 -8.12 15.97 4.75
N GLU A 276 -6.96 16.57 5.03
CA GLU A 276 -6.42 16.77 6.38
C GLU A 276 -6.30 15.47 7.20
N VAL A 277 -6.06 14.34 6.52
CA VAL A 277 -5.84 13.07 7.20
C VAL A 277 -4.59 13.16 8.07
N THR A 278 -4.77 12.94 9.35
CA THR A 278 -3.69 13.04 10.33
C THR A 278 -2.95 11.72 10.53
N LYS A 279 -1.71 11.80 10.96
CA LYS A 279 -0.91 10.65 11.39
C LYS A 279 -1.62 9.87 12.48
N LYS A 280 -2.21 10.59 13.43
CA LYS A 280 -2.91 9.97 14.57
C LYS A 280 -4.08 9.11 14.11
N GLU A 281 -4.93 9.62 13.21
CA GLU A 281 -6.09 8.86 12.70
C GLU A 281 -5.65 7.56 12.01
N VAL A 282 -4.62 7.62 11.16
CA VAL A 282 -4.10 6.41 10.49
C VAL A 282 -3.49 5.44 11.49
N MET A 283 -2.75 5.94 12.49
CA MET A 283 -2.18 5.08 13.55
C MET A 283 -3.24 4.39 14.39
N ASP A 284 -4.24 5.15 14.83
CA ASP A 284 -5.31 4.59 15.65
C ASP A 284 -6.07 3.51 14.87
N LEU A 285 -6.31 3.76 13.57
CA LEU A 285 -6.89 2.76 12.68
C LEU A 285 -6.05 1.48 12.61
N MET A 286 -4.75 1.62 12.34
CA MET A 286 -3.85 0.47 12.19
C MET A 286 -3.74 -0.33 13.48
N LYS A 287 -3.55 0.33 14.62
CA LYS A 287 -3.51 -0.35 15.93
C LYS A 287 -4.79 -1.11 16.24
N GLY A 288 -5.94 -0.55 15.88
CA GLY A 288 -7.23 -1.23 16.05
C GLY A 288 -7.31 -2.54 15.27
N TYR A 289 -6.79 -2.56 14.05
CA TYR A 289 -6.77 -3.77 13.21
C TYR A 289 -5.63 -4.74 13.57
N GLU A 290 -4.48 -4.25 14.01
CA GLU A 290 -3.40 -5.08 14.58
C GLU A 290 -3.90 -5.83 15.83
N ALA A 291 -4.58 -5.14 16.75
CA ALA A 291 -5.16 -5.75 17.94
C ALA A 291 -6.24 -6.82 17.65
N GLN A 292 -6.87 -6.75 16.48
CA GLN A 292 -7.83 -7.75 16.00
C GLN A 292 -7.16 -8.87 15.19
N GLY A 293 -5.84 -8.85 15.02
CA GLY A 293 -5.12 -9.81 14.19
C GLY A 293 -5.41 -9.71 12.69
N VAL A 294 -5.99 -8.60 12.24
CA VAL A 294 -6.35 -8.37 10.82
C VAL A 294 -5.15 -7.90 10.01
N ILE A 295 -4.33 -7.03 10.58
CA ILE A 295 -3.07 -6.59 9.98
C ILE A 295 -1.96 -7.40 10.63
N PRO A 296 -1.04 -7.98 9.82
CA PRO A 296 0.11 -8.67 10.38
C PRO A 296 0.96 -7.70 11.19
N ASP A 297 1.42 -8.19 12.33
CA ASP A 297 2.41 -7.48 13.14
C ASP A 297 3.63 -7.10 12.29
N ASN A 298 4.36 -6.07 12.71
CA ASN A 298 5.50 -5.52 11.97
C ASN A 298 6.73 -6.44 11.88
N GLN A 299 6.50 -7.71 11.65
CA GLN A 299 7.53 -8.76 11.53
C GLN A 299 8.64 -8.41 10.53
N LYS A 300 8.37 -7.55 9.54
CA LYS A 300 9.39 -7.16 8.56
C LYS A 300 10.44 -6.18 9.06
N VAL A 301 10.02 -5.20 9.81
CA VAL A 301 11.00 -4.30 10.47
C VAL A 301 11.78 -5.13 11.45
N GLN A 302 11.09 -5.97 12.21
CA GLN A 302 11.71 -6.92 13.12
C GLN A 302 12.74 -7.78 12.38
N ARG A 303 12.36 -8.45 11.29
CA ARG A 303 13.26 -9.32 10.53
C ARG A 303 14.46 -8.58 9.89
N VAL A 304 14.28 -7.32 9.49
CA VAL A 304 15.41 -6.49 9.01
C VAL A 304 16.37 -6.18 10.15
N ILE A 305 15.85 -5.88 11.32
CA ILE A 305 16.65 -5.61 12.51
C ILE A 305 17.34 -6.90 12.97
N ASP A 306 16.63 -8.02 13.02
CA ASP A 306 17.16 -9.35 13.35
C ASP A 306 18.30 -9.73 12.40
N ARG A 307 18.11 -9.51 11.10
CA ARG A 307 19.14 -9.74 10.09
C ARG A 307 20.36 -8.86 10.29
N ALA A 308 20.16 -7.57 10.57
CA ALA A 308 21.25 -6.65 10.81
C ALA A 308 22.03 -7.04 12.08
N TRP A 309 21.32 -7.46 13.12
CA TRP A 309 21.91 -7.98 14.35
C TRP A 309 22.68 -9.28 14.10
N TYR A 310 22.08 -10.26 13.41
CA TYR A 310 22.74 -11.51 13.07
C TYR A 310 24.02 -11.29 12.28
N VAL A 311 23.96 -10.45 11.23
CA VAL A 311 25.16 -10.10 10.43
C VAL A 311 26.23 -9.43 11.29
N ALA A 312 25.84 -8.58 12.22
CA ALA A 312 26.77 -7.96 13.14
C ALA A 312 27.46 -9.00 14.05
N SER A 313 26.68 -9.87 14.67
CA SER A 313 27.21 -10.90 15.58
C SER A 313 28.12 -11.91 14.86
N GLU A 314 27.78 -12.32 13.65
CA GLU A 314 28.64 -13.21 12.84
C GLU A 314 29.90 -12.51 12.36
N SER A 315 29.83 -11.20 12.07
CA SER A 315 31.01 -10.41 11.70
C SER A 315 32.01 -10.25 12.85
N GLU A 316 31.56 -10.28 14.11
CA GLU A 316 32.45 -10.34 15.28
C GLU A 316 33.26 -11.65 15.33
N LYS A 317 32.67 -12.75 14.86
CA LYS A 317 33.33 -14.06 14.77
C LYS A 317 34.22 -14.22 13.54
N GLY A 318 34.38 -13.15 12.75
CA GLY A 318 35.22 -13.12 11.55
C GLY A 318 34.51 -13.56 10.26
N VAL A 319 33.20 -13.81 10.29
CA VAL A 319 32.42 -14.13 9.09
C VAL A 319 32.17 -12.86 8.28
N SER A 320 32.29 -12.93 6.95
CA SER A 320 32.02 -11.75 6.11
C SER A 320 30.54 -11.37 6.18
N ALA A 321 30.26 -10.07 6.15
CA ALA A 321 28.87 -9.56 6.20
C ALA A 321 28.00 -10.10 5.04
N ARG A 322 28.61 -10.38 3.90
CA ARG A 322 27.91 -11.00 2.74
C ARG A 322 27.51 -12.44 3.03
N GLU A 323 28.45 -13.22 3.53
CA GLU A 323 28.21 -14.62 3.88
C GLU A 323 27.17 -14.77 4.99
N ALA A 324 27.27 -13.98 6.06
CA ALA A 324 26.29 -13.94 7.13
C ALA A 324 24.89 -13.54 6.61
N ASN A 325 24.81 -12.54 5.73
CA ASN A 325 23.54 -12.14 5.13
C ASN A 325 22.92 -13.22 4.23
N ASP A 326 23.74 -13.90 3.44
CA ASP A 326 23.27 -14.98 2.56
C ASP A 326 22.81 -16.18 3.38
N LYS A 327 23.51 -16.50 4.48
CA LYS A 327 23.12 -17.53 5.44
C LYS A 327 21.79 -17.19 6.13
N PHE A 328 21.62 -15.97 6.60
CA PHE A 328 20.35 -15.52 7.22
C PHE A 328 19.15 -15.66 6.27
N ARG A 329 19.36 -15.36 4.98
CA ARG A 329 18.30 -15.47 3.96
C ARG A 329 17.94 -16.89 3.59
N SER A 330 18.93 -17.81 3.59
CA SER A 330 18.73 -19.19 3.14
C SER A 330 18.23 -20.13 4.24
N GLN A 331 18.42 -19.79 5.51
CA GLN A 331 18.25 -20.73 6.63
C GLN A 331 17.19 -20.30 7.65
N ASN A 332 16.25 -19.49 7.35
CA ASN A 332 15.17 -19.12 8.29
C ASN A 332 15.63 -18.91 9.76
N ILE A 333 16.77 -18.22 9.92
CA ILE A 333 17.42 -18.05 11.22
C ILE A 333 16.54 -17.20 12.12
N SER A 334 16.16 -17.72 13.30
CA SER A 334 15.59 -16.94 14.38
C SER A 334 16.72 -16.31 15.19
N VAL A 335 16.53 -15.08 15.62
CA VAL A 335 17.42 -14.38 16.54
C VAL A 335 16.77 -14.47 17.92
N ASP A 336 17.45 -15.08 18.88
CA ASP A 336 16.95 -15.35 20.26
C ASP A 336 16.80 -14.07 21.12
N ALA A 337 16.60 -12.95 20.52
CA ALA A 337 16.31 -11.71 21.23
C ALA A 337 15.03 -11.11 20.68
N PRO A 338 13.94 -11.05 21.43
CA PRO A 338 12.77 -10.31 20.99
C PRO A 338 13.13 -8.84 20.90
N LEU A 339 13.15 -8.33 19.68
CA LEU A 339 13.23 -6.92 19.39
C LEU A 339 11.81 -6.39 19.47
N SER A 340 11.46 -5.73 20.57
CA SER A 340 10.17 -5.06 20.65
C SER A 340 10.29 -3.68 20.03
N LEU A 341 9.51 -3.44 18.98
CA LEU A 341 9.23 -2.12 18.44
C LEU A 341 8.12 -1.48 19.29
N GLU A 342 8.47 -0.80 20.36
CA GLU A 342 7.52 0.09 21.00
C GLU A 342 7.40 1.37 20.16
N ALA A 343 6.40 1.42 19.32
CA ALA A 343 5.93 2.67 18.73
C ALA A 343 5.23 3.49 19.82
N GLY A 344 6.00 4.17 20.65
CA GLY A 344 5.47 5.12 21.62
C GLY A 344 4.82 6.30 20.90
N LEU A 345 3.73 6.85 21.45
CA LEU A 345 3.02 8.05 20.94
C LEU A 345 3.89 9.31 20.92
N ASN A 346 5.08 9.27 21.49
CA ASN A 346 6.10 10.31 21.39
C ASN A 346 7.05 9.96 20.26
N LEU A 347 6.59 10.15 19.13
CA LEU A 347 7.11 9.91 17.80
C LEU A 347 8.37 10.73 17.47
N THR A 348 9.16 11.11 18.42
CA THR A 348 10.41 11.84 18.23
C THR A 348 11.64 10.97 18.14
N LYS A 349 11.50 9.65 18.42
CA LYS A 349 12.62 8.71 18.37
C LYS A 349 12.12 7.34 17.92
N PHE A 350 12.81 6.71 16.99
CA PHE A 350 12.71 5.29 16.75
C PHE A 350 13.51 4.62 17.88
N GLU A 351 12.82 4.23 18.95
CA GLU A 351 13.41 3.46 20.04
C GLU A 351 13.01 2.01 19.85
N THR A 352 13.94 1.19 19.42
CA THR A 352 13.80 -0.26 19.54
C THR A 352 14.39 -0.67 20.86
N LYS A 353 13.58 -1.16 21.78
CA LYS A 353 14.10 -1.85 22.97
C LYS A 353 14.46 -3.26 22.56
N ILE A 354 15.73 -3.54 22.44
CA ILE A 354 16.23 -4.92 22.42
C ILE A 354 16.45 -5.30 23.88
N THR A 355 15.57 -6.13 24.40
CA THR A 355 15.68 -6.65 25.77
C THR A 355 16.76 -7.73 25.86
N LYS A 356 18.01 -7.32 25.82
CA LYS A 356 19.13 -8.01 26.48
C LYS A 356 20.21 -6.99 26.84
N GLU A 357 20.34 -6.71 28.12
CA GLU A 357 21.54 -6.13 28.74
C GLU A 357 21.94 -4.70 28.31
N GLY A 358 20.98 -3.78 28.17
CA GLY A 358 21.33 -2.32 28.12
C GLY A 358 22.18 -1.88 26.94
N ILE A 359 22.09 -2.55 25.79
CA ILE A 359 22.88 -2.22 24.60
C ILE A 359 22.16 -1.16 23.74
N ASN A 360 22.77 -0.02 23.55
CA ASN A 360 22.27 1.01 22.61
C ASN A 360 22.80 0.75 21.19
N THR A 361 21.91 0.67 20.22
CA THR A 361 22.27 0.44 18.83
C THR A 361 21.85 1.61 17.95
N ASP A 362 22.77 2.11 17.15
CA ASP A 362 22.49 3.11 16.12
C ASP A 362 22.33 2.42 14.76
N LEU A 363 21.16 2.57 14.14
CA LEU A 363 20.86 2.08 12.80
C LEU A 363 20.94 3.24 11.79
N TYR A 364 21.76 3.08 10.77
CA TYR A 364 21.89 4.06 9.68
C TYR A 364 21.35 3.48 8.39
N VAL A 365 20.47 4.21 7.71
CA VAL A 365 20.05 3.88 6.35
C VAL A 365 20.44 5.02 5.42
N ASP A 366 21.32 4.75 4.46
CA ASP A 366 21.70 5.75 3.48
C ASP A 366 20.69 5.79 2.29
N LYS A 367 20.85 6.81 1.43
CA LYS A 367 20.00 6.98 0.23
C LYS A 367 20.04 5.81 -0.76
N ASN A 368 21.08 4.97 -0.68
CA ASN A 368 21.29 3.81 -1.54
C ASN A 368 20.86 2.50 -0.85
N GLY A 369 20.24 2.61 0.34
CA GLY A 369 19.78 1.46 1.09
C GLY A 369 20.86 0.69 1.84
N LYS A 370 22.01 1.31 2.06
CA LYS A 370 23.03 0.73 2.90
C LYS A 370 22.63 0.97 4.35
N ILE A 371 22.45 -0.10 5.09
CA ILE A 371 22.25 -0.08 6.53
C ILE A 371 23.61 -0.26 7.21
N SER A 372 23.87 0.59 8.17
CA SER A 372 24.98 0.43 9.11
C SER A 372 24.42 0.32 10.51
N VAL A 373 24.71 -0.76 11.20
CA VAL A 373 24.37 -0.95 12.61
C VAL A 373 25.61 -0.67 13.44
N GLN A 374 25.48 0.19 14.45
CA GLN A 374 26.52 0.45 15.42
C GLN A 374 25.98 0.14 16.81
N PHE A 375 26.60 -0.76 17.52
CA PHE A 375 26.28 -1.03 18.92
C PHE A 375 27.56 -1.17 19.76
N LYS A 376 27.43 -1.06 21.07
CA LYS A 376 28.50 -1.33 22.01
C LYS A 376 28.19 -2.64 22.69
N SER A 377 29.07 -3.63 22.57
CA SER A 377 29.05 -4.85 23.33
C SER A 377 30.36 -4.99 24.08
N GLU A 378 30.34 -5.29 25.36
CA GLU A 378 31.54 -5.46 26.21
C GLU A 378 32.56 -4.31 26.10
N GLY A 379 32.07 -3.07 25.97
CA GLY A 379 32.92 -1.91 25.83
C GLY A 379 33.50 -1.68 24.42
N LYS A 380 33.34 -2.62 23.50
CA LYS A 380 33.77 -2.48 22.11
C LYS A 380 32.64 -1.94 21.23
N LYS A 381 33.01 -1.01 20.35
CA LYS A 381 32.11 -0.44 19.35
C LYS A 381 32.09 -1.32 18.11
N ILE A 382 30.99 -2.00 17.87
CA ILE A 382 30.78 -2.85 16.69
C ILE A 382 30.07 -2.04 15.62
N LYS A 383 30.59 -2.13 14.40
CA LYS A 383 30.03 -1.47 13.24
C LYS A 383 29.93 -2.45 12.09
N THR A 384 28.72 -2.70 11.63
CA THR A 384 28.52 -3.49 10.41
C THR A 384 27.78 -2.69 9.36
N ASN A 385 28.05 -3.00 8.10
CA ASN A 385 27.40 -2.41 6.95
C ASN A 385 26.64 -3.50 6.18
N LEU A 386 25.33 -3.36 6.13
CA LEU A 386 24.45 -4.23 5.38
C LEU A 386 23.82 -3.43 4.25
N ARG A 387 23.85 -3.96 3.04
CA ARG A 387 23.13 -3.36 1.91
C ARG A 387 21.79 -4.07 1.74
N LEU A 388 20.71 -3.35 2.00
CA LEU A 388 19.38 -3.85 1.74
C LEU A 388 18.99 -3.71 0.26
N PRO A 389 18.21 -4.63 -0.28
CA PRO A 389 17.56 -4.44 -1.56
C PRO A 389 16.71 -3.15 -1.57
N ALA A 390 16.64 -2.47 -2.71
CA ALA A 390 15.90 -1.22 -2.84
C ALA A 390 14.44 -1.31 -2.36
N VAL A 391 13.82 -2.48 -2.54
CA VAL A 391 12.46 -2.78 -2.06
C VAL A 391 12.37 -2.71 -0.54
N GLU A 392 13.33 -3.29 0.18
CA GLU A 392 13.36 -3.28 1.65
C GLU A 392 13.63 -1.88 2.19
N VAL A 393 14.45 -1.09 1.50
CA VAL A 393 14.70 0.32 1.85
C VAL A 393 13.46 1.16 1.66
N THR A 394 12.79 0.99 0.53
CA THR A 394 11.51 1.66 0.26
C THR A 394 10.48 1.27 1.31
N TYR A 395 10.49 0.02 1.73
CA TYR A 395 9.60 -0.49 2.77
C TYR A 395 9.94 0.04 4.15
N LEU A 396 11.22 0.05 4.56
CA LEU A 396 11.63 0.67 5.82
C LEU A 396 11.28 2.16 5.86
N ARG A 397 11.54 2.87 4.77
CA ARG A 397 11.11 4.27 4.63
C ARG A 397 9.60 4.38 4.72
N TYR A 398 8.89 3.50 4.05
CA TYR A 398 7.44 3.46 4.07
C TYR A 398 6.90 3.19 5.48
N ILE A 399 7.43 2.22 6.21
CA ILE A 399 7.05 1.97 7.60
C ILE A 399 7.43 3.13 8.49
N MET A 400 8.64 3.66 8.36
CA MET A 400 9.06 4.85 9.09
C MET A 400 8.16 6.06 8.81
N ASP A 401 7.68 6.20 7.59
CA ASP A 401 6.79 7.28 7.17
C ASP A 401 5.31 6.97 7.50
N SER A 402 4.84 5.74 7.34
CA SER A 402 3.43 5.34 7.48
C SER A 402 3.05 4.90 8.89
N HIS A 403 3.96 4.33 9.65
CA HIS A 403 3.76 4.15 11.09
C HIS A 403 3.99 5.46 11.85
N PHE A 404 4.24 6.55 11.10
CA PHE A 404 4.38 7.85 11.73
C PHE A 404 5.29 7.80 12.93
N ILE A 405 6.34 6.99 12.82
CA ILE A 405 7.46 7.17 13.68
C ILE A 405 7.98 8.53 13.25
N PRO A 406 7.57 9.63 13.87
CA PRO A 406 8.09 10.91 13.49
C PRO A 406 9.52 10.82 13.82
N VAL A 407 10.20 10.90 12.83
CA VAL A 407 11.55 11.23 12.79
C VAL A 407 11.70 12.70 13.20
N ASN A 408 11.24 13.02 14.37
CA ASN A 408 11.48 14.32 14.95
C ASN A 408 12.82 14.31 15.66
N GLY A 409 13.76 15.02 15.08
CA GLY A 409 14.94 15.52 15.76
C GLY A 409 16.08 14.54 16.00
N SER A 410 15.94 13.26 15.88
CA SER A 410 17.04 12.30 16.05
C SER A 410 17.49 11.59 14.78
N ILE A 411 16.83 11.78 13.65
CA ILE A 411 17.48 11.58 12.37
C ILE A 411 18.31 12.83 12.08
N LYS A 412 19.50 12.87 12.59
CA LYS A 412 20.48 13.85 12.14
C LYS A 412 20.88 13.44 10.73
N LYS A 413 20.71 14.37 9.78
CA LYS A 413 21.29 14.26 8.45
C LYS A 413 22.80 14.14 8.63
N ALA A 414 23.30 12.92 8.66
CA ALA A 414 24.74 12.71 8.53
C ALA A 414 25.10 13.08 7.08
N LYS A 415 26.35 13.50 6.82
CA LYS A 415 26.83 13.89 5.47
C LYS A 415 26.51 12.87 4.36
N LYS A 416 26.07 11.64 4.70
CA LYS A 416 25.79 10.53 3.78
C LYS A 416 24.57 9.66 4.13
N GLY A 417 23.55 10.17 4.83
CA GLY A 417 22.37 9.37 5.16
C GLY A 417 21.61 9.80 6.41
N PHE A 418 20.71 8.95 6.90
CA PHE A 418 19.93 9.21 8.10
C PHE A 418 20.46 8.36 9.27
N LYS A 419 20.62 8.96 10.43
CA LYS A 419 20.97 8.26 11.66
C LYS A 419 19.71 7.98 12.45
N VAL A 420 19.36 6.72 12.58
CA VAL A 420 18.28 6.24 13.46
C VAL A 420 18.93 5.71 14.72
N LYS A 421 18.57 6.27 15.86
CA LYS A 421 19.06 5.77 17.15
C LYS A 421 18.09 4.69 17.62
N VAL A 422 18.58 3.47 17.64
CA VAL A 422 17.90 2.31 18.21
C VAL A 422 18.40 2.16 19.64
N VAL A 423 17.52 2.31 20.61
CA VAL A 423 17.84 2.05 22.01
C VAL A 423 17.44 0.61 22.31
N ILE A 424 18.44 -0.18 22.66
CA ILE A 424 18.26 -1.57 23.10
C ILE A 424 18.23 -1.50 24.63
N GLY A 425 17.10 -1.77 25.21
CA GLY A 425 16.90 -1.78 26.65
C GLY A 425 16.66 -3.18 27.19
#